data_776db7ce6148772e8d34b1de89bdd359
#
_entry.id   776db7ce6148772e8d34b1de89bdd359
#
_cell.length_a   1.000
_cell.length_b   1.000
_cell.length_c   1.000
_cell.angle_alpha   90.00
_cell.angle_beta   90.00
_cell.angle_gamma   90.00
#
_symmetry.space_group_name_H-M   'P 1'
#
loop_
_entity.id
_entity.type
_entity.pdbx_description
1 polymer ?
#
loop_
_entity_poly.entity_id
_entity_poly.type
_entity_poly.pdbx_seq_one_letter_code
_entity_poly.pdbx_strand_id
1 'polypeptide(L)'
;MTTLENTTIYHEIDFLLPAQRFNINFSYITEKGLPFVREFVLRLIHLAPMSMSQVATFFGFTRKEVQEAIDDLVERGELTLSENGRLTLTEKSSGYFTELGEVPRLSLLRDSTACLSFDLATFSCLGKDNSSEKSKAGISIKVDDENASCSETQVEKHFQRQFHEILQKGFLSRSLTQDEKDSPTVYTVNSVNKIKQMPVRLPVQFK
;
A
#
# COMPACT_ATOMS: atom_id res chain seq x y z
N MET A 1 -40.27 -6.23 -16.50
CA MET A 1 -39.88 -6.76 -17.82
C MET A 1 -38.86 -5.81 -18.38
N THR A 2 -37.59 -6.12 -18.17
CA THR A 2 -36.45 -5.32 -18.67
C THR A 2 -36.15 -5.83 -20.07
N THR A 3 -36.47 -5.05 -21.08
CA THR A 3 -36.09 -5.31 -22.47
C THR A 3 -34.59 -5.27 -22.58
N LEU A 4 -33.98 -6.44 -22.73
CA LEU A 4 -32.59 -6.57 -23.19
C LEU A 4 -32.54 -6.00 -24.61
N GLU A 5 -32.04 -4.79 -24.78
CA GLU A 5 -31.72 -4.26 -26.10
C GLU A 5 -30.62 -5.15 -26.69
N ASN A 6 -31.01 -5.98 -27.66
CA ASN A 6 -30.07 -6.75 -28.48
C ASN A 6 -29.29 -5.78 -29.37
N THR A 7 -28.22 -5.23 -28.82
CA THR A 7 -27.32 -4.34 -29.55
C THR A 7 -26.42 -5.19 -30.45
N THR A 8 -26.61 -5.13 -31.77
CA THR A 8 -25.85 -5.89 -32.74
C THR A 8 -24.58 -5.13 -33.08
N ILE A 9 -23.40 -5.73 -32.87
CA ILE A 9 -22.13 -5.17 -33.31
C ILE A 9 -22.07 -5.31 -34.84
N TYR A 10 -21.97 -4.17 -35.55
CA TYR A 10 -21.89 -4.16 -37.01
C TYR A 10 -20.48 -3.91 -37.54
N HIS A 11 -19.57 -3.39 -36.69
CA HIS A 11 -18.19 -3.17 -37.07
C HIS A 11 -17.28 -3.17 -35.83
N GLU A 12 -16.03 -3.66 -36.00
CA GLU A 12 -14.98 -3.63 -34.98
C GLU A 12 -13.68 -3.13 -35.59
N ILE A 13 -13.05 -2.16 -34.97
CA ILE A 13 -11.76 -1.61 -35.38
C ILE A 13 -10.76 -1.77 -34.22
N ASP A 14 -9.60 -2.33 -34.53
CA ASP A 14 -8.50 -2.43 -33.58
C ASP A 14 -7.58 -1.22 -33.69
N PHE A 15 -7.40 -0.53 -32.57
CA PHE A 15 -6.37 0.48 -32.43
C PHE A 15 -5.16 -0.09 -31.67
N LEU A 16 -3.99 0.30 -32.08
CA LEU A 16 -2.74 0.00 -31.41
C LEU A 16 -2.29 1.24 -30.63
N LEU A 17 -2.49 1.17 -29.32
CA LEU A 17 -2.09 2.23 -28.40
C LEU A 17 -0.64 2.01 -27.97
N PRO A 18 0.27 3.00 -28.15
CA PRO A 18 1.63 2.87 -27.66
C PRO A 18 1.63 2.78 -26.14
N ALA A 19 2.27 1.75 -25.63
CA ALA A 19 2.42 1.51 -24.21
C ALA A 19 3.88 1.14 -23.90
N GLN A 20 4.28 1.37 -22.68
CA GLN A 20 5.62 1.09 -22.21
C GLN A 20 5.58 0.42 -20.83
N ARG A 21 6.47 -0.56 -20.65
CA ARG A 21 6.68 -1.23 -19.38
C ARG A 21 7.77 -0.51 -18.60
N PHE A 22 7.50 -0.30 -17.32
CA PHE A 22 8.39 0.36 -16.39
C PHE A 22 8.69 -0.53 -15.18
N ASN A 23 9.90 -0.41 -14.67
CA ASN A 23 10.30 -0.90 -13.36
C ASN A 23 10.24 0.27 -12.38
N ILE A 24 9.37 0.20 -11.40
CA ILE A 24 9.08 1.27 -10.45
C ILE A 24 9.54 0.80 -9.07
N ASN A 25 10.54 1.48 -8.51
CA ASN A 25 10.96 1.29 -7.13
C ASN A 25 10.31 2.37 -6.26
N PHE A 26 9.65 1.96 -5.20
CA PHE A 26 8.91 2.88 -4.34
C PHE A 26 8.95 2.43 -2.89
N SER A 27 8.84 3.41 -1.99
CA SER A 27 8.65 3.19 -0.56
C SER A 27 7.20 3.45 -0.20
N TYR A 28 6.66 2.63 0.68
CA TYR A 28 5.27 2.71 1.12
C TYR A 28 5.17 2.53 2.62
N ILE A 29 4.15 3.12 3.22
CA ILE A 29 3.84 2.99 4.64
C ILE A 29 2.69 2.01 4.79
N THR A 30 2.84 1.05 5.70
CA THR A 30 1.77 0.20 6.18
C THR A 30 1.53 0.46 7.65
N GLU A 31 0.29 0.38 8.08
CA GLU A 31 -0.07 0.41 9.50
C GLU A 31 -0.26 -1.02 9.98
N LYS A 32 0.56 -1.43 10.93
CA LYS A 32 0.44 -2.75 11.54
C LYS A 32 -0.10 -2.64 12.96
N GLY A 33 -1.13 -3.44 13.26
CA GLY A 33 -1.59 -3.64 14.63
C GLY A 33 -0.53 -4.30 15.51
N LEU A 34 -0.62 -4.08 16.78
CA LEU A 34 0.27 -4.70 17.76
C LEU A 34 -0.26 -6.08 18.20
N PRO A 35 0.61 -7.00 18.65
CA PRO A 35 0.18 -8.21 19.31
C PRO A 35 -0.69 -7.88 20.53
N PHE A 36 -1.70 -8.73 20.79
CA PHE A 36 -2.75 -8.49 21.78
C PHE A 36 -2.25 -7.98 23.15
N VAL A 37 -1.36 -8.71 23.80
CA VAL A 37 -0.85 -8.32 25.14
C VAL A 37 -0.14 -6.97 25.08
N ARG A 38 0.72 -6.75 24.09
CA ARG A 38 1.44 -5.51 23.88
C ARG A 38 0.50 -4.33 23.65
N GLU A 39 -0.49 -4.50 22.78
CA GLU A 39 -1.51 -3.49 22.50
C GLU A 39 -2.22 -3.05 23.77
N PHE A 40 -2.77 -4.01 24.51
CA PHE A 40 -3.59 -3.69 25.69
C PHE A 40 -2.78 -3.12 26.84
N VAL A 41 -1.54 -3.57 27.07
CA VAL A 41 -0.66 -2.99 28.10
C VAL A 41 -0.32 -1.55 27.73
N LEU A 42 0.07 -1.26 26.48
CA LEU A 42 0.36 0.11 26.04
C LEU A 42 -0.88 1.01 26.13
N ARG A 43 -2.05 0.53 25.74
CA ARG A 43 -3.32 1.28 25.89
C ARG A 43 -3.62 1.61 27.34
N LEU A 44 -3.43 0.65 28.23
CA LEU A 44 -3.69 0.84 29.67
C LEU A 44 -2.74 1.91 30.24
N ILE A 45 -1.45 1.84 29.92
CA ILE A 45 -0.45 2.82 30.40
C ILE A 45 -0.66 4.20 29.73
N HIS A 46 -1.17 4.23 28.49
CA HIS A 46 -1.53 5.50 27.83
C HIS A 46 -2.67 6.22 28.56
N LEU A 47 -3.63 5.48 29.11
CA LEU A 47 -4.72 6.07 29.90
C LEU A 47 -4.21 6.64 31.22
N ALA A 48 -3.34 5.93 31.91
CA ALA A 48 -2.73 6.40 33.16
C ALA A 48 -1.44 5.64 33.48
N PRO A 49 -0.40 6.32 33.99
CA PRO A 49 0.80 5.67 34.52
C PRO A 49 0.46 4.72 35.68
N MET A 50 0.91 3.46 35.58
CA MET A 50 0.58 2.40 36.57
C MET A 50 1.84 1.68 37.04
N SER A 51 1.75 1.11 38.26
CA SER A 51 2.76 0.19 38.76
C SER A 51 2.59 -1.20 38.13
N MET A 52 3.65 -2.02 38.13
CA MET A 52 3.57 -3.41 37.66
C MET A 52 2.47 -4.21 38.37
N SER A 53 2.28 -4.00 39.69
CA SER A 53 1.23 -4.68 40.45
C SER A 53 -0.18 -4.30 40.01
N GLN A 54 -0.39 -3.04 39.62
CA GLN A 54 -1.67 -2.58 39.07
C GLN A 54 -1.94 -3.20 37.70
N VAL A 55 -0.95 -3.27 36.83
CA VAL A 55 -1.06 -3.94 35.54
C VAL A 55 -1.37 -5.43 35.72
N ALA A 56 -0.65 -6.12 36.64
CA ALA A 56 -0.90 -7.52 36.94
C ALA A 56 -2.34 -7.75 37.42
N THR A 57 -2.81 -6.91 38.32
CA THR A 57 -4.20 -7.01 38.86
C THR A 57 -5.24 -6.75 37.76
N PHE A 58 -5.00 -5.77 36.87
CA PHE A 58 -5.94 -5.42 35.82
C PHE A 58 -6.13 -6.56 34.81
N PHE A 59 -5.04 -7.23 34.41
CA PHE A 59 -5.09 -8.32 33.44
C PHE A 59 -5.25 -9.71 34.05
N GLY A 60 -5.18 -9.83 35.35
CA GLY A 60 -5.15 -11.13 36.04
C GLY A 60 -3.85 -11.90 35.82
N PHE A 61 -2.75 -11.21 35.52
CA PHE A 61 -1.45 -11.82 35.29
C PHE A 61 -0.79 -12.23 36.61
N THR A 62 -0.06 -13.32 36.58
CA THR A 62 0.89 -13.67 37.64
C THR A 62 2.06 -12.68 37.64
N ARG A 63 2.81 -12.64 38.73
CA ARG A 63 3.99 -11.77 38.86
C ARG A 63 5.03 -12.06 37.78
N LYS A 64 5.17 -13.32 37.37
CA LYS A 64 6.13 -13.70 36.32
C LYS A 64 5.67 -13.23 34.92
N GLU A 65 4.40 -13.43 34.59
CA GLU A 65 3.83 -13.02 33.31
C GLU A 65 3.88 -11.50 33.09
N VAL A 66 3.53 -10.72 34.13
CA VAL A 66 3.62 -9.26 34.02
C VAL A 66 5.05 -8.80 33.87
N GLN A 67 6.00 -9.43 34.59
CA GLN A 67 7.42 -9.09 34.49
C GLN A 67 7.91 -9.35 33.07
N GLU A 68 7.68 -10.54 32.49
CA GLU A 68 8.07 -10.89 31.12
C GLU A 68 7.45 -9.93 30.09
N ALA A 69 6.17 -9.59 30.25
CA ALA A 69 5.50 -8.66 29.33
C ALA A 69 6.07 -7.24 29.42
N ILE A 70 6.38 -6.76 30.62
CA ILE A 70 6.93 -5.42 30.81
C ILE A 70 8.40 -5.35 30.36
N ASP A 71 9.19 -6.37 30.65
CA ASP A 71 10.59 -6.43 30.24
C ASP A 71 10.73 -6.38 28.71
N ASP A 72 9.88 -7.12 27.97
CA ASP A 72 9.84 -7.05 26.50
C ASP A 72 9.52 -5.63 26.00
N LEU A 73 8.57 -4.94 26.63
CA LEU A 73 8.19 -3.59 26.24
C LEU A 73 9.27 -2.53 26.58
N VAL A 74 9.97 -2.73 27.70
CA VAL A 74 11.11 -1.88 28.09
C VAL A 74 12.30 -2.12 27.15
N GLU A 75 12.61 -3.37 26.83
CA GLU A 75 13.69 -3.71 25.89
C GLU A 75 13.43 -3.13 24.50
N ARG A 76 12.18 -3.10 24.05
CA ARG A 76 11.76 -2.43 22.81
C ARG A 76 11.80 -0.90 22.87
N GLY A 77 12.04 -0.34 24.05
CA GLY A 77 12.02 1.10 24.29
C GLY A 77 10.61 1.69 24.14
N GLU A 78 9.59 0.97 24.55
CA GLU A 78 8.18 1.40 24.48
C GLU A 78 7.63 1.81 25.82
N LEU A 79 8.15 1.21 26.90
CA LEU A 79 7.86 1.62 28.25
C LEU A 79 9.14 2.06 28.98
N THR A 80 8.97 2.96 29.92
CA THR A 80 10.00 3.35 30.86
C THR A 80 9.43 3.35 32.28
N LEU A 81 10.31 3.08 33.25
CA LEU A 81 9.97 3.16 34.65
C LEU A 81 10.32 4.55 35.17
N SER A 82 9.34 5.28 35.66
CA SER A 82 9.55 6.58 36.28
C SER A 82 10.21 6.43 37.66
N GLU A 83 10.78 7.52 38.19
CA GLU A 83 11.37 7.56 39.54
C GLU A 83 10.43 7.12 40.65
N ASN A 84 9.12 7.26 40.42
CA ASN A 84 8.07 6.85 41.37
C ASN A 84 7.67 5.37 41.20
N GLY A 85 8.41 4.57 40.42
CA GLY A 85 8.12 3.15 40.21
C GLY A 85 6.88 2.90 39.35
N ARG A 86 6.42 3.88 38.58
CA ARG A 86 5.30 3.75 37.64
C ARG A 86 5.82 3.60 36.20
N LEU A 87 5.13 2.75 35.45
CA LEU A 87 5.35 2.57 34.02
C LEU A 87 4.70 3.72 33.28
N THR A 88 5.45 4.29 32.32
CA THR A 88 5.00 5.36 31.44
C THR A 88 5.40 5.03 30.01
N LEU A 89 4.65 5.55 29.03
CA LEU A 89 5.03 5.45 27.64
C LEU A 89 6.30 6.28 27.36
N THR A 90 7.14 5.79 26.46
CA THR A 90 8.21 6.58 25.89
C THR A 90 7.66 7.51 24.79
N GLU A 91 8.46 8.46 24.33
CA GLU A 91 8.10 9.31 23.19
C GLU A 91 7.77 8.47 21.94
N LYS A 92 8.54 7.40 21.71
CA LYS A 92 8.34 6.44 20.63
C LYS A 92 6.95 5.80 20.68
N SER A 93 6.56 5.24 21.83
CA SER A 93 5.28 4.53 21.94
C SER A 93 4.08 5.46 22.11
N SER A 94 4.29 6.68 22.60
CA SER A 94 3.24 7.71 22.59
C SER A 94 2.82 8.07 21.17
N GLY A 95 3.74 8.03 20.21
CA GLY A 95 3.47 8.27 18.79
C GLY A 95 2.65 7.17 18.09
N TYR A 96 2.38 6.03 18.77
CA TYR A 96 1.49 4.98 18.24
C TYR A 96 0.00 5.31 18.41
N PHE A 97 -0.31 6.35 19.17
CA PHE A 97 -1.69 6.74 19.49
C PHE A 97 -1.99 8.09 18.84
N THR A 98 -3.09 8.15 18.12
CA THR A 98 -3.59 9.41 17.55
C THR A 98 -4.46 10.14 18.58
N GLU A 99 -5.31 9.40 19.31
CA GLU A 99 -6.18 9.90 20.35
C GLU A 99 -6.17 9.01 21.59
N LEU A 100 -6.66 9.56 22.71
CA LEU A 100 -6.74 8.82 23.96
C LEU A 100 -7.70 7.63 23.86
N GLY A 101 -7.21 6.43 24.13
CA GLY A 101 -8.01 5.20 24.12
C GLY A 101 -8.12 4.51 22.77
N GLU A 102 -7.55 5.06 21.70
CA GLU A 102 -7.48 4.41 20.41
C GLU A 102 -6.56 3.18 20.39
N VAL A 103 -6.71 2.38 19.33
CA VAL A 103 -5.85 1.23 19.06
C VAL A 103 -4.51 1.73 18.57
N PRO A 104 -3.39 1.39 19.24
CA PRO A 104 -2.07 1.82 18.79
C PRO A 104 -1.72 1.19 17.45
N ARG A 105 -1.18 1.99 16.54
CA ARG A 105 -0.77 1.57 15.21
C ARG A 105 0.70 1.86 14.99
N LEU A 106 1.41 0.87 14.52
CA LEU A 106 2.81 1.00 14.16
C LEU A 106 2.94 1.26 12.66
N SER A 107 3.31 2.49 12.31
CA SER A 107 3.63 2.82 10.91
C SER A 107 5.00 2.26 10.54
N LEU A 108 5.03 1.41 9.52
CA LEU A 108 6.25 0.80 8.99
C LEU A 108 6.50 1.29 7.58
N LEU A 109 7.67 1.89 7.38
CA LEU A 109 8.16 2.21 6.04
C LEU A 109 8.80 0.95 5.43
N ARG A 110 8.40 0.62 4.22
CA ARG A 110 8.90 -0.55 3.46
C ARG A 110 9.18 -0.17 2.02
N ASP A 111 10.15 -0.85 1.42
CA ASP A 111 10.48 -0.70 0.01
C ASP A 111 9.90 -1.85 -0.81
N SER A 112 9.50 -1.53 -2.02
CA SER A 112 9.00 -2.51 -2.97
C SER A 112 9.32 -2.10 -4.41
N THR A 113 9.19 -3.09 -5.30
CA THR A 113 9.39 -2.90 -6.73
C THR A 113 8.20 -3.47 -7.49
N ALA A 114 7.72 -2.72 -8.49
CA ALA A 114 6.65 -3.16 -9.37
C ALA A 114 7.05 -3.02 -10.83
N CYS A 115 6.81 -4.08 -11.60
CA CYS A 115 6.91 -4.06 -13.06
C CYS A 115 5.50 -3.87 -13.64
N LEU A 116 5.21 -2.68 -14.15
CA LEU A 116 3.88 -2.30 -14.65
C LEU A 116 3.98 -1.68 -16.04
N SER A 117 2.94 -1.89 -16.83
CA SER A 117 2.77 -1.28 -18.15
C SER A 117 1.81 -0.10 -18.05
N PHE A 118 2.15 1.00 -18.71
CA PHE A 118 1.32 2.20 -18.82
C PHE A 118 1.13 2.54 -20.29
N ASP A 119 -0.05 2.99 -20.68
CA ASP A 119 -0.22 3.61 -21.98
C ASP A 119 0.47 4.98 -21.99
N LEU A 120 0.98 5.39 -23.15
CA LEU A 120 1.71 6.66 -23.28
C LEU A 120 0.82 7.85 -23.66
N ALA A 121 -0.48 7.63 -23.84
CA ALA A 121 -1.44 8.70 -24.13
C ALA A 121 -2.05 9.29 -22.85
N THR A 122 -2.51 8.43 -21.95
CA THR A 122 -3.22 8.84 -20.71
C THR A 122 -2.44 8.51 -19.43
N PHE A 123 -1.35 7.74 -19.54
CA PHE A 123 -0.60 7.17 -18.43
C PHE A 123 -1.45 6.34 -17.46
N SER A 124 -2.47 5.67 -18.00
CA SER A 124 -3.26 4.71 -17.23
C SER A 124 -2.50 3.40 -17.08
N CYS A 125 -2.56 2.83 -15.87
CA CYS A 125 -1.91 1.55 -15.59
C CYS A 125 -2.67 0.38 -16.24
N LEU A 126 -1.96 -0.37 -17.07
CA LEU A 126 -2.47 -1.53 -17.81
C LEU A 126 -2.19 -2.88 -17.11
N GLY A 127 -1.45 -2.86 -16.00
CA GLY A 127 -1.12 -4.07 -15.24
C GLY A 127 0.23 -4.68 -15.54
N LYS A 128 0.44 -5.93 -15.07
CA LYS A 128 1.74 -6.63 -15.16
C LYS A 128 2.02 -7.22 -16.54
N ASP A 129 1.02 -7.79 -17.17
CA ASP A 129 1.13 -8.53 -18.42
C ASP A 129 0.11 -8.02 -19.45
N ASN A 130 0.59 -7.18 -20.35
CA ASN A 130 -0.12 -6.88 -21.59
C ASN A 130 0.65 -7.47 -22.76
N SER A 131 0.94 -8.77 -22.70
CA SER A 131 1.48 -9.50 -23.82
C SER A 131 0.37 -9.85 -24.83
N SER A 132 -0.24 -8.86 -25.43
CA SER A 132 -0.93 -9.12 -26.69
C SER A 132 0.10 -9.21 -27.82
N GLU A 133 1.00 -10.19 -27.72
CA GLU A 133 2.01 -10.47 -28.76
C GLU A 133 1.36 -10.87 -30.11
N LYS A 134 0.05 -11.04 -30.17
CA LYS A 134 -0.61 -11.78 -31.25
C LYS A 134 -1.18 -10.97 -32.40
N SER A 135 -1.15 -9.65 -32.37
CA SER A 135 -1.66 -8.91 -33.53
C SER A 135 -0.94 -7.59 -33.75
N LYS A 136 -0.12 -7.56 -34.77
CA LYS A 136 0.41 -6.30 -35.36
C LYS A 136 -0.59 -5.65 -36.32
N ALA A 137 -1.80 -6.21 -36.43
CA ALA A 137 -2.86 -5.69 -37.28
C ALA A 137 -3.72 -4.72 -36.48
N GLY A 138 -3.74 -3.46 -36.87
CA GLY A 138 -4.52 -2.40 -36.23
C GLY A 138 -4.06 -1.02 -36.66
N ILE A 139 -4.85 -0.01 -36.38
CA ILE A 139 -4.52 1.39 -36.65
C ILE A 139 -3.63 1.92 -35.53
N SER A 140 -2.38 2.24 -35.81
CA SER A 140 -1.44 2.78 -34.82
C SER A 140 -1.82 4.21 -34.44
N ILE A 141 -2.04 4.42 -33.15
CA ILE A 141 -2.20 5.76 -32.57
C ILE A 141 -0.81 6.34 -32.33
N LYS A 142 -0.58 7.55 -32.79
CA LYS A 142 0.65 8.30 -32.49
C LYS A 142 0.44 9.11 -31.22
N VAL A 143 1.44 9.13 -30.37
CA VAL A 143 1.50 9.94 -29.17
C VAL A 143 2.57 11.00 -29.35
N ASP A 144 2.38 12.17 -28.76
CA ASP A 144 3.34 13.27 -28.85
C ASP A 144 4.72 12.87 -28.33
N ASP A 145 5.76 13.31 -29.01
CA ASP A 145 7.15 13.00 -28.66
C ASP A 145 7.52 13.52 -27.25
N GLU A 146 6.88 14.58 -26.79
CA GLU A 146 7.02 15.05 -25.41
C GLU A 146 6.55 14.01 -24.38
N ASN A 147 5.40 13.39 -24.59
CA ASN A 147 4.87 12.34 -23.70
C ASN A 147 5.79 11.11 -23.69
N ALA A 148 6.38 10.77 -24.82
CA ALA A 148 7.33 9.67 -24.91
C ALA A 148 8.66 9.97 -24.19
N SER A 149 9.15 11.20 -24.28
CA SER A 149 10.42 11.63 -23.67
C SER A 149 10.31 11.79 -22.15
N CYS A 150 9.22 12.40 -21.67
CA CYS A 150 8.97 12.65 -20.24
C CYS A 150 8.18 11.52 -19.54
N SER A 151 8.09 10.34 -20.16
CA SER A 151 7.21 9.26 -19.69
C SER A 151 7.55 8.75 -18.28
N GLU A 152 8.82 8.76 -17.87
CA GLU A 152 9.22 8.34 -16.51
C GLU A 152 8.65 9.27 -15.43
N THR A 153 8.77 10.58 -15.63
CA THR A 153 8.20 11.59 -14.72
C THR A 153 6.67 11.56 -14.69
N GLN A 154 6.03 11.31 -15.82
CA GLN A 154 4.58 11.19 -15.88
C GLN A 154 4.12 9.91 -15.17
N VAL A 155 4.79 8.78 -15.41
CA VAL A 155 4.49 7.51 -14.73
C VAL A 155 4.67 7.62 -13.22
N GLU A 156 5.70 8.31 -12.73
CA GLU A 156 5.89 8.57 -11.30
C GLU A 156 4.65 9.24 -10.70
N LYS A 157 4.19 10.34 -11.29
CA LYS A 157 3.01 11.10 -10.83
C LYS A 157 1.73 10.27 -10.91
N HIS A 158 1.53 9.56 -12.02
CA HIS A 158 0.33 8.75 -12.22
C HIS A 158 0.32 7.50 -11.33
N PHE A 159 1.47 6.87 -11.09
CA PHE A 159 1.59 5.76 -10.16
C PHE A 159 1.21 6.16 -8.74
N GLN A 160 1.71 7.29 -8.24
CA GLN A 160 1.32 7.80 -6.92
C GLN A 160 -0.19 8.06 -6.82
N ARG A 161 -0.76 8.71 -7.84
CA ARG A 161 -2.19 9.03 -7.89
C ARG A 161 -3.09 7.80 -8.01
N GLN A 162 -2.69 6.82 -8.81
CA GLN A 162 -3.46 5.61 -9.09
C GLN A 162 -3.11 4.44 -8.16
N PHE A 163 -2.26 4.62 -7.17
CA PHE A 163 -1.71 3.52 -6.37
C PHE A 163 -2.80 2.62 -5.76
N HIS A 164 -3.81 3.21 -5.15
CA HIS A 164 -4.91 2.45 -4.56
C HIS A 164 -5.71 1.64 -5.60
N GLU A 165 -5.94 2.22 -6.76
CA GLU A 165 -6.61 1.53 -7.86
C GLU A 165 -5.75 0.37 -8.40
N ILE A 166 -4.46 0.58 -8.57
CA ILE A 166 -3.48 -0.43 -8.99
C ILE A 166 -3.42 -1.58 -7.98
N LEU A 167 -3.48 -1.24 -6.69
CA LEU A 167 -3.50 -2.20 -5.59
C LEU A 167 -4.80 -3.02 -5.59
N GLN A 168 -5.96 -2.36 -5.71
CA GLN A 168 -7.27 -3.02 -5.76
C GLN A 168 -7.43 -3.95 -6.97
N LYS A 169 -6.86 -3.57 -8.12
CA LYS A 169 -6.82 -4.42 -9.32
C LYS A 169 -5.86 -5.61 -9.19
N GLY A 170 -5.10 -5.72 -8.09
CA GLY A 170 -4.17 -6.82 -7.87
C GLY A 170 -2.91 -6.75 -8.75
N PHE A 171 -2.61 -5.59 -9.32
CA PHE A 171 -1.42 -5.40 -10.17
C PHE A 171 -0.12 -5.31 -9.38
N LEU A 172 -0.19 -5.09 -8.07
CA LEU A 172 0.96 -5.12 -7.17
C LEU A 172 1.16 -6.51 -6.54
N SER A 173 2.25 -6.69 -5.82
CA SER A 173 2.51 -7.95 -5.12
C SER A 173 1.51 -8.14 -3.97
N ARG A 174 1.05 -9.38 -3.79
CA ARG A 174 0.18 -9.73 -2.65
C ARG A 174 0.86 -9.52 -1.30
N SER A 175 2.19 -9.45 -1.27
CA SER A 175 2.94 -9.16 -0.04
C SER A 175 2.68 -7.74 0.51
N LEU A 176 2.13 -6.83 -0.29
CA LEU A 176 1.74 -5.48 0.13
C LEU A 176 0.42 -5.47 0.91
N THR A 177 -0.40 -6.51 0.75
CA THR A 177 -1.74 -6.63 1.35
C THR A 177 -1.87 -7.90 2.19
N GLN A 178 -0.80 -8.34 2.87
CA GLN A 178 -0.80 -9.58 3.66
C GLN A 178 -1.80 -9.56 4.81
N ASP A 179 -2.07 -8.39 5.37
CA ASP A 179 -3.13 -8.21 6.37
C ASP A 179 -4.29 -7.44 5.73
N GLU A 180 -5.49 -8.01 5.72
CA GLU A 180 -6.71 -7.40 5.13
C GLU A 180 -7.06 -6.03 5.72
N LYS A 181 -6.48 -5.68 6.87
CA LYS A 181 -6.65 -4.39 7.56
C LYS A 181 -5.62 -3.34 7.17
N ASP A 182 -4.55 -3.75 6.46
CA ASP A 182 -3.49 -2.84 6.06
C ASP A 182 -3.88 -2.11 4.77
N SER A 183 -3.98 -0.80 4.85
CA SER A 183 -4.13 0.08 3.68
C SER A 183 -2.79 0.70 3.36
N PRO A 184 -1.92 0.05 2.55
CA PRO A 184 -0.63 0.62 2.22
C PRO A 184 -0.79 1.91 1.44
N THR A 185 0.03 2.90 1.79
CA THR A 185 0.05 4.21 1.13
C THR A 185 1.45 4.47 0.59
N VAL A 186 1.56 4.91 -0.66
CA VAL A 186 2.87 5.31 -1.22
C VAL A 186 3.41 6.50 -0.44
N TYR A 187 4.63 6.38 0.03
CA TYR A 187 5.39 7.47 0.65
C TYR A 187 6.18 8.24 -0.41
N THR A 188 6.97 7.53 -1.22
CA THR A 188 7.77 8.10 -2.29
C THR A 188 8.01 7.10 -3.41
N VAL A 189 8.18 7.58 -4.63
CA VAL A 189 8.70 6.80 -5.75
C VAL A 189 10.19 7.11 -5.86
N ASN A 190 11.02 6.10 -5.70
CA ASN A 190 12.47 6.24 -5.66
C ASN A 190 13.09 6.27 -7.06
N SER A 191 12.56 5.47 -7.97
CA SER A 191 12.98 5.47 -9.38
C SER A 191 11.94 4.83 -10.29
N VAL A 192 11.90 5.32 -11.52
CA VAL A 192 11.10 4.76 -12.62
C VAL A 192 12.04 4.53 -13.79
N ASN A 193 12.17 3.28 -14.24
CA ASN A 193 13.07 2.90 -15.33
C ASN A 193 12.28 2.25 -16.46
N LYS A 194 12.51 2.70 -17.69
CA LYS A 194 11.93 2.12 -18.90
C LYS A 194 12.51 0.74 -19.15
N ILE A 195 11.67 -0.26 -19.43
CA ILE A 195 12.11 -1.62 -19.78
C ILE A 195 11.89 -1.87 -21.25
N LYS A 196 10.62 -1.92 -21.70
CA LYS A 196 10.25 -2.30 -23.06
C LYS A 196 9.02 -1.54 -23.51
N GLN A 197 9.09 -0.98 -24.71
CA GLN A 197 7.93 -0.41 -25.39
C GLN A 197 7.18 -1.52 -26.12
N MET A 198 5.86 -1.51 -26.02
CA MET A 198 4.98 -2.49 -26.65
C MET A 198 3.62 -1.86 -26.94
N PRO A 199 3.01 -2.09 -28.12
CA PRO A 199 1.67 -1.63 -28.37
C PRO A 199 0.65 -2.49 -27.62
N VAL A 200 -0.41 -1.86 -27.20
CA VAL A 200 -1.59 -2.53 -26.62
C VAL A 200 -2.77 -2.38 -27.56
N ARG A 201 -3.46 -3.49 -27.81
CA ARG A 201 -4.65 -3.51 -28.65
C ARG A 201 -5.86 -2.99 -27.91
N LEU A 202 -6.52 -2.00 -28.48
CA LEU A 202 -7.78 -1.45 -28.02
C LEU A 202 -8.87 -1.73 -29.06
N PRO A 203 -9.71 -2.76 -28.87
CA PRO A 203 -10.83 -3.02 -29.76
C PRO A 203 -11.93 -2.00 -29.53
N VAL A 204 -12.39 -1.33 -30.58
CA VAL A 204 -13.53 -0.41 -30.56
C VAL A 204 -14.67 -1.02 -31.37
N GLN A 205 -15.79 -1.25 -30.71
CA GLN A 205 -16.97 -1.85 -31.29
C GLN A 205 -18.02 -0.76 -31.58
N PHE A 206 -18.54 -0.78 -32.80
CA PHE A 206 -19.63 0.06 -33.21
C PHE A 206 -20.94 -0.74 -33.12
N LYS A 207 -21.91 -0.19 -32.38
CA LYS A 207 -23.22 -0.80 -32.08
C LYS A 207 -24.32 0.01 -32.69
#